data_65feb212d13bd85df793ad65bbdc75ad
#
_entry.id   65feb212d13bd85df793ad65bbdc75ad
#
_cell.length_a   1.000
_cell.length_b   1.000
_cell.length_c   1.000
_cell.angle_alpha   90.00
_cell.angle_beta   90.00
_cell.angle_gamma   90.00
#
_symmetry.space_group_name_H-M   'P 1'
#
loop_
_entity.id
_entity.type
_entity.pdbx_description
1 polymer ?
#
loop_
_entity_poly.entity_id
_entity_poly.type
_entity_poly.pdbx_seq_one_letter_code
_entity_poly.pdbx_strand_id
1 'polypeptide(L)'
;MINIASLLHIHDFPTMFTAKPITKTINVAFYLVPEFSMLGFSALVDPLRQANTMSGETLYRWQVVSAGGEAVEASNGMSLIADCAIGQEALPDMLIICAGFNRVA
;
A
#
# COMPACT_ATOMS: atom_id res chain seq x y z
N MET A 1 3.63 -16.68 6.98
CA MET A 1 3.90 -15.51 6.12
C MET A 1 4.99 -14.64 6.75
N ILE A 2 5.99 -14.32 5.97
CA ILE A 2 7.07 -13.46 6.42
C ILE A 2 6.58 -12.02 6.30
N ASN A 3 6.66 -11.25 7.38
CA ASN A 3 6.32 -9.85 7.31
C ASN A 3 7.61 -9.02 7.29
N ILE A 4 7.48 -7.78 6.84
CA ILE A 4 8.64 -6.93 6.65
C ILE A 4 9.33 -6.59 7.96
N ALA A 5 8.56 -6.49 9.05
CA ALA A 5 9.13 -6.19 10.35
C ALA A 5 10.02 -7.33 10.84
N SER A 6 9.61 -8.58 10.57
CA SER A 6 10.44 -9.73 10.92
C SER A 6 11.77 -9.71 10.20
N LEU A 7 11.77 -9.31 8.94
CA LEU A 7 13.01 -9.21 8.17
C LEU A 7 13.93 -8.14 8.76
N LEU A 8 13.38 -7.05 9.23
CA LEU A 8 14.16 -5.98 9.83
C LEU A 8 14.80 -6.41 11.14
N HIS A 9 14.17 -7.34 11.87
CA HIS A 9 14.71 -7.82 13.13
C HIS A 9 15.81 -8.85 12.99
N ILE A 10 15.91 -9.52 11.86
CA ILE A 10 16.88 -10.59 11.66
C ILE A 10 18.31 -10.05 11.62
N HIS A 11 18.48 -8.84 11.19
CA HIS A 11 19.79 -8.24 11.02
C HIS A 11 19.98 -7.08 11.97
N ASP A 12 21.15 -6.53 11.99
CA ASP A 12 21.46 -5.37 12.83
C ASP A 12 20.83 -4.09 12.28
N PHE A 13 19.79 -4.25 11.48
CA PHE A 13 19.01 -3.13 11.00
C PHE A 13 18.58 -2.17 12.09
N PRO A 14 18.07 -2.66 13.24
CA PRO A 14 17.64 -1.72 14.28
C PRO A 14 18.71 -0.74 14.66
N THR A 15 19.96 -1.18 14.71
CA THR A 15 21.07 -0.31 15.06
C THR A 15 21.28 0.78 14.01
N MET A 16 21.16 0.41 12.73
CA MET A 16 21.32 1.37 11.64
C MET A 16 20.19 2.39 11.64
N PHE A 17 18.97 1.94 11.88
CA PHE A 17 17.82 2.82 11.85
C PHE A 17 17.72 3.71 13.06
N THR A 18 18.19 3.25 14.21
CA THR A 18 18.15 4.10 15.40
C THR A 18 19.12 5.26 15.29
N ALA A 19 20.16 5.13 14.48
CA ALA A 19 21.10 6.22 14.24
C ALA A 19 20.46 7.36 13.45
N LYS A 20 19.40 7.07 12.70
CA LYS A 20 18.68 8.07 11.89
C LYS A 20 17.19 7.84 12.11
N PRO A 21 16.60 8.49 13.07
CA PRO A 21 15.15 8.37 13.26
C PRO A 21 14.42 8.81 12.01
N ILE A 22 13.37 8.08 11.68
CA ILE A 22 12.52 8.44 10.55
C ILE A 22 11.68 9.62 10.98
N THR A 23 11.88 10.75 10.31
CA THR A 23 11.17 11.98 10.63
C THR A 23 10.06 12.28 9.66
N LYS A 24 9.96 11.50 8.56
CA LYS A 24 8.97 11.75 7.52
C LYS A 24 8.15 10.50 7.24
N THR A 25 6.84 10.67 7.28
CA THR A 25 5.92 9.64 6.86
C THR A 25 5.86 9.60 5.33
N ILE A 26 5.91 8.41 4.77
CA ILE A 26 5.82 8.21 3.34
C ILE A 26 4.36 8.01 2.97
N ASN A 27 3.85 8.82 2.06
CA ASN A 27 2.49 8.75 1.59
C ASN A 27 2.42 7.97 0.29
N VAL A 28 1.59 6.93 0.27
CA VAL A 28 1.46 6.03 -0.88
C VAL A 28 0.03 6.12 -1.41
N ALA A 29 -0.11 6.25 -2.71
CA ALA A 29 -1.41 6.17 -3.35
C ALA A 29 -1.48 4.87 -4.15
N PHE A 30 -2.53 4.07 -3.90
CA PHE A 30 -2.80 2.86 -4.65
C PHE A 30 -3.91 3.15 -5.64
N TYR A 31 -3.58 3.17 -6.90
CA TYR A 31 -4.58 3.38 -7.96
C TYR A 31 -5.10 2.03 -8.42
N LEU A 32 -6.39 1.80 -8.25
CA LEU A 32 -7.02 0.53 -8.59
C LEU A 32 -7.58 0.56 -10.00
N VAL A 33 -7.05 -0.30 -10.84
CA VAL A 33 -7.58 -0.53 -12.17
C VAL A 33 -8.68 -1.59 -12.05
N PRO A 34 -9.83 -1.43 -12.72
CA PRO A 34 -10.86 -2.47 -12.67
C PRO A 34 -10.30 -3.86 -12.97
N GLU A 35 -10.77 -4.85 -12.22
CA GLU A 35 -10.30 -6.23 -12.26
C GLU A 35 -8.87 -6.38 -11.73
N PHE A 36 -8.47 -5.50 -10.83
CA PHE A 36 -7.17 -5.62 -10.18
C PHE A 36 -7.08 -6.91 -9.37
N SER A 37 -5.85 -7.34 -9.09
CA SER A 37 -5.61 -8.51 -8.25
C SER A 37 -5.74 -8.13 -6.78
N MET A 38 -6.71 -8.71 -6.07
CA MET A 38 -6.87 -8.49 -4.64
C MET A 38 -5.65 -8.98 -3.88
N LEU A 39 -5.11 -10.14 -4.27
CA LEU A 39 -3.92 -10.67 -3.64
C LEU A 39 -2.74 -9.72 -3.84
N GLY A 40 -2.56 -9.21 -5.04
CA GLY A 40 -1.48 -8.28 -5.33
C GLY A 40 -1.60 -7.00 -4.51
N PHE A 41 -2.80 -6.46 -4.40
CA PHE A 41 -3.03 -5.28 -3.60
C PHE A 41 -2.71 -5.55 -2.12
N SER A 42 -3.23 -6.64 -1.58
CA SER A 42 -3.01 -6.99 -0.18
C SER A 42 -1.54 -7.23 0.12
N ALA A 43 -0.81 -7.84 -0.82
CA ALA A 43 0.60 -8.12 -0.65
C ALA A 43 1.44 -6.84 -0.60
N LEU A 44 0.92 -5.75 -1.13
CA LEU A 44 1.61 -4.47 -1.10
C LEU A 44 1.23 -3.62 0.10
N VAL A 45 -0.05 -3.60 0.46
CA VAL A 45 -0.51 -2.73 1.55
C VAL A 45 -0.23 -3.34 2.92
N ASP A 46 -0.36 -4.64 3.05
CA ASP A 46 -0.25 -5.27 4.37
C ASP A 46 1.13 -5.13 5.00
N PRO A 47 2.24 -5.27 4.27
CA PRO A 47 3.56 -5.01 4.84
C PRO A 47 3.72 -3.58 5.37
N LEU A 48 3.09 -2.60 4.74
CA LEU A 48 3.16 -1.22 5.22
C LEU A 48 2.47 -1.09 6.58
N ARG A 49 1.31 -1.71 6.70
CA ARG A 49 0.58 -1.72 7.97
C ARG A 49 1.41 -2.40 9.05
N GLN A 50 2.02 -3.53 8.72
CA GLN A 50 2.84 -4.26 9.69
C GLN A 50 4.05 -3.45 10.14
N ALA A 51 4.69 -2.76 9.23
CA ALA A 51 5.81 -1.91 9.57
C ALA A 51 5.41 -0.81 10.55
N ASN A 52 4.25 -0.21 10.34
CA ASN A 52 3.73 0.78 11.29
C ASN A 52 3.49 0.15 12.66
N THR A 53 2.84 -1.01 12.68
CA THR A 53 2.51 -1.69 13.93
C THR A 53 3.77 -2.07 14.70
N MET A 54 4.74 -2.65 14.02
CA MET A 54 5.93 -3.16 14.68
C MET A 54 6.86 -2.06 15.15
N SER A 55 6.91 -0.96 14.42
CA SER A 55 7.76 0.16 14.81
C SER A 55 7.12 1.06 15.86
N GLY A 56 5.81 1.00 15.99
CA GLY A 56 5.07 1.91 16.87
C GLY A 56 4.98 3.32 16.31
N GLU A 57 5.33 3.51 15.05
CA GLU A 57 5.31 4.82 14.41
C GLU A 57 4.53 4.74 13.10
N THR A 58 4.02 5.88 12.64
CA THR A 58 3.36 5.96 11.34
C THR A 58 4.41 6.21 10.27
N LEU A 59 5.03 5.13 9.83
CA LEU A 59 6.05 5.20 8.79
C LEU A 59 5.42 5.42 7.42
N TYR A 60 4.24 4.86 7.20
CA TYR A 60 3.53 4.91 5.93
C TYR A 60 2.08 5.29 6.15
N ARG A 61 1.58 6.10 5.23
CA ARG A 61 0.14 6.35 5.08
C ARG A 61 -0.21 6.03 3.64
N TRP A 62 -1.42 5.57 3.44
CA TRP A 62 -1.85 5.22 2.09
C TRP A 62 -3.29 5.62 1.86
N GLN A 63 -3.60 5.81 0.60
CA GLN A 63 -4.94 6.05 0.11
C GLN A 63 -5.21 5.14 -1.06
N VAL A 64 -6.46 4.73 -1.19
CA VAL A 64 -6.93 3.96 -2.33
C VAL A 64 -7.64 4.92 -3.26
N VAL A 65 -7.25 4.92 -4.52
CA VAL A 65 -7.69 5.90 -5.50
C VAL A 65 -8.28 5.16 -6.70
N SER A 66 -9.37 5.66 -7.22
CA SER A 66 -9.95 5.15 -8.46
C SER A 66 -10.14 6.30 -9.45
N ALA A 67 -10.49 5.96 -10.70
CA ALA A 67 -10.60 6.97 -11.75
C ALA A 67 -11.59 8.07 -11.38
N GLY A 68 -12.76 7.70 -10.87
CA GLY A 68 -13.79 8.67 -10.49
C GLY A 68 -14.15 8.67 -9.03
N GLY A 69 -13.37 8.00 -8.19
CA GLY A 69 -13.67 7.90 -6.76
C GLY A 69 -14.66 6.80 -6.41
N GLU A 70 -15.12 6.06 -7.40
CA GLU A 70 -16.07 4.96 -7.18
C GLU A 70 -15.37 3.71 -6.68
N ALA A 71 -16.16 2.79 -6.11
CA ALA A 71 -15.65 1.48 -5.73
C ALA A 71 -15.15 0.74 -6.98
N VAL A 72 -14.13 -0.08 -6.80
CA VAL A 72 -13.52 -0.82 -7.90
C VAL A 72 -13.64 -2.30 -7.64
N GLU A 73 -14.14 -3.04 -8.62
CA GLU A 73 -14.26 -4.48 -8.51
C GLU A 73 -12.95 -5.16 -8.89
N ALA A 74 -12.50 -6.04 -8.01
CA ALA A 74 -11.31 -6.86 -8.26
C ALA A 74 -11.65 -8.03 -9.18
N SER A 75 -10.61 -8.72 -9.64
CA SER A 75 -10.80 -9.86 -10.54
C SER A 75 -11.54 -11.02 -9.89
N ASN A 76 -11.59 -11.05 -8.56
CA ASN A 76 -12.35 -12.09 -7.83
C ASN A 76 -13.81 -11.69 -7.57
N GLY A 77 -14.26 -10.55 -8.08
CA GLY A 77 -15.61 -10.08 -7.90
C GLY A 77 -15.87 -9.27 -6.66
N MET A 78 -14.91 -9.17 -5.76
CA MET A 78 -15.04 -8.33 -4.57
C MET A 78 -14.67 -6.90 -4.90
N SER A 79 -15.34 -5.96 -4.25
CA SER A 79 -15.08 -4.53 -4.51
C SER A 79 -14.41 -3.87 -3.34
N LEU A 80 -13.51 -2.95 -3.64
CA LEU A 80 -12.93 -2.06 -2.64
C LEU A 80 -13.47 -0.66 -2.84
N ILE A 81 -13.77 0.01 -1.74
CA ILE A 81 -14.18 1.39 -1.75
C ILE A 81 -12.94 2.26 -1.89
N ALA A 82 -12.96 3.20 -2.83
CA ALA A 82 -11.87 4.15 -2.98
C ALA A 82 -12.03 5.28 -1.98
N ASP A 83 -10.90 5.82 -1.54
CA ASP A 83 -10.91 6.98 -0.65
C ASP A 83 -11.23 8.26 -1.43
N CYS A 84 -10.77 8.33 -2.67
CA CYS A 84 -11.01 9.51 -3.51
C CYS A 84 -10.75 9.18 -4.99
N ALA A 85 -11.09 10.14 -5.84
CA ALA A 85 -10.78 10.06 -7.27
C ALA A 85 -9.31 10.45 -7.50
N ILE A 86 -8.76 9.97 -8.60
CA ILE A 86 -7.40 10.34 -8.98
C ILE A 86 -7.35 11.86 -9.19
N GLY A 87 -6.29 12.47 -8.69
CA GLY A 87 -6.13 13.91 -8.72
C GLY A 87 -6.66 14.61 -7.48
N GLN A 88 -7.46 13.93 -6.66
CA GLN A 88 -7.98 14.47 -5.41
C GLN A 88 -7.21 13.97 -4.19
N GLU A 89 -6.34 13.01 -4.39
CA GLU A 89 -5.53 12.50 -3.29
C GLU A 89 -4.52 13.54 -2.81
N ALA A 90 -4.13 13.41 -1.54
CA ALA A 90 -2.98 14.17 -1.06
C ALA A 90 -1.77 13.80 -1.91
N LEU A 91 -0.88 14.76 -2.16
CA LEU A 91 0.26 14.52 -3.02
C LEU A 91 1.06 13.32 -2.50
N PRO A 92 1.11 12.22 -3.23
CA PRO A 92 1.80 11.03 -2.76
C PRO A 92 3.29 11.11 -3.02
N ASP A 93 4.05 10.43 -2.14
CA ASP A 93 5.47 10.22 -2.40
C ASP A 93 5.67 9.08 -3.39
N MET A 94 4.69 8.16 -3.44
CA MET A 94 4.75 7.00 -4.30
C MET A 94 3.35 6.67 -4.81
N LEU A 95 3.25 6.43 -6.10
CA LEU A 95 2.01 5.95 -6.72
C LEU A 95 2.21 4.52 -7.17
N ILE A 96 1.33 3.63 -6.71
CA ILE A 96 1.36 2.23 -7.10
C ILE A 96 0.11 1.93 -7.88
N ILE A 97 0.26 1.43 -9.10
CA ILE A 97 -0.85 1.07 -9.94
C ILE A 97 -1.14 -0.41 -9.75
N CYS A 98 -2.33 -0.71 -9.25
CA CYS A 98 -2.76 -2.08 -9.00
C CYS A 98 -3.63 -2.54 -10.16
N ALA A 99 -3.13 -3.53 -10.89
CA ALA A 99 -3.84 -4.09 -12.02
C ALA A 99 -3.92 -5.61 -11.85
N GLY A 100 -4.49 -6.27 -12.81
CA GLY A 100 -4.55 -7.71 -12.86
C GLY A 100 -4.40 -8.18 -14.29
N PHE A 101 -4.53 -9.48 -14.47
CA PHE A 101 -4.54 -10.01 -15.82
C PHE A 101 -5.89 -9.73 -16.45
N ASN A 102 -5.89 -8.97 -17.54
CA ASN A 102 -7.08 -8.80 -18.31
C ASN A 102 -7.34 -10.10 -19.05
N ARG A 103 -8.52 -10.64 -18.84
CA ARG A 103 -8.89 -11.78 -19.65
C ARG A 103 -9.15 -11.32 -21.06
N VAL A 104 -8.50 -11.98 -21.96
CA VAL A 104 -8.82 -11.81 -23.35
C VAL A 104 -10.11 -12.58 -23.59
N ALA A 105 -11.13 -11.85 -23.95
CA ALA A 105 -12.43 -12.48 -24.20
C ALA A 105 -12.36 -13.41 -25.40
#